data_62b00392fa986193a2a32b7235c6cac5
#
_entry.id   62b00392fa986193a2a32b7235c6cac5
#
_cell.length_a   1.000
_cell.length_b   1.000
_cell.length_c   1.000
_cell.angle_alpha   90.00
_cell.angle_beta   90.00
_cell.angle_gamma   90.00
#
_symmetry.space_group_name_H-M   'P 1'
#
loop_
_entity.id
_entity.type
_entity.pdbx_description
1 polymer ?
#
loop_
_entity_poly.entity_id
_entity_poly.type
_entity_poly.pdbx_seq_one_letter_code
_entity_poly.pdbx_strand_id
1 'polypeptide(L)'
;MWIQRSIDSEWDEKKRAINLADHGLDLIEATKLFDGRPVFTYPSPRHGEERFVTVGLLTNRFFAVVWTERVEAIRLISFRRARDAEERKYRTIFG
;
A
#
# COMPACT_ATOMS: atom_id res chain seq x y z
N MET A 1 -19.51 -8.26 -12.12
CA MET A 1 -19.70 -7.16 -11.17
C MET A 1 -18.88 -7.38 -9.91
N TRP A 2 -18.20 -6.35 -9.45
CA TRP A 2 -17.41 -6.44 -8.25
C TRP A 2 -18.27 -6.28 -7.02
N ILE A 3 -18.19 -7.23 -6.12
CA ILE A 3 -18.79 -7.11 -4.79
C ILE A 3 -17.74 -6.50 -3.91
N GLN A 4 -18.10 -5.44 -3.22
CA GLN A 4 -17.20 -4.84 -2.27
C GLN A 4 -16.99 -5.79 -1.11
N ARG A 5 -15.78 -6.31 -1.05
CA ARG A 5 -15.32 -7.12 0.07
C ARG A 5 -14.10 -6.47 0.65
N SER A 6 -13.89 -6.69 1.92
CA SER A 6 -12.59 -6.45 2.50
C SER A 6 -11.59 -7.34 1.77
N ILE A 7 -10.50 -6.74 1.29
CA ILE A 7 -9.42 -7.53 0.69
C ILE A 7 -8.69 -8.19 1.85
N ASP A 8 -8.58 -9.52 1.79
CA ASP A 8 -7.78 -10.24 2.78
C ASP A 8 -6.32 -9.86 2.61
N SER A 9 -5.73 -9.41 3.70
CA SER A 9 -4.34 -8.99 3.73
C SER A 9 -3.54 -9.92 4.63
N GLU A 10 -2.31 -10.20 4.24
CA GLU A 10 -1.38 -10.93 5.08
C GLU A 10 -0.07 -10.16 5.18
N TRP A 11 0.67 -10.42 6.24
CA TRP A 11 1.96 -9.80 6.47
C TRP A 11 2.82 -10.72 7.33
N ASP A 12 4.13 -10.46 7.31
CA ASP A 12 5.10 -11.13 8.14
C ASP A 12 5.39 -10.25 9.35
N GLU A 13 5.33 -10.79 10.56
CA GLU A 13 5.60 -10.02 11.78
C GLU A 13 7.01 -9.44 11.81
N LYS A 14 7.97 -10.07 11.16
CA LYS A 14 9.31 -9.48 11.01
C LYS A 14 9.25 -8.22 10.15
N LYS A 15 8.52 -8.25 9.05
CA LYS A 15 8.35 -7.07 8.18
C LYS A 15 7.60 -5.96 8.92
N ARG A 16 6.63 -6.34 9.72
CA ARG A 16 5.89 -5.37 10.53
C ARG A 16 6.81 -4.65 11.51
N ALA A 17 7.67 -5.40 12.20
CA ALA A 17 8.63 -4.83 13.14
C ALA A 17 9.65 -3.94 12.43
N ILE A 18 10.20 -4.39 11.30
CA ILE A 18 11.15 -3.63 10.50
C ILE A 18 10.51 -2.33 9.99
N ASN A 19 9.27 -2.41 9.51
CA ASN A 19 8.55 -1.25 9.01
C ASN A 19 8.35 -0.21 10.10
N LEU A 20 8.01 -0.65 11.30
CA LEU A 20 7.85 0.26 12.43
C LEU A 20 9.18 0.94 12.78
N ALA A 21 10.29 0.18 12.78
CA ALA A 21 11.60 0.72 13.05
C ALA A 21 12.07 1.71 11.98
N ASP A 22 11.88 1.36 10.70
CA ASP A 22 12.40 2.15 9.58
C ASP A 22 11.55 3.38 9.25
N HIS A 23 10.23 3.28 9.39
CA HIS A 23 9.29 4.31 8.93
C HIS A 23 8.41 4.89 10.05
N GLY A 24 8.46 4.31 11.24
CA GLY A 24 7.60 4.74 12.33
C GLY A 24 6.12 4.43 12.09
N LEU A 25 5.82 3.51 11.19
CA LEU A 25 4.45 3.19 10.78
C LEU A 25 4.18 1.70 10.98
N ASP A 26 2.99 1.41 11.49
CA ASP A 26 2.56 0.03 11.63
C ASP A 26 2.03 -0.49 10.29
N LEU A 27 2.62 -1.55 9.79
CA LEU A 27 2.27 -2.14 8.49
C LEU A 27 0.79 -2.49 8.39
N ILE A 28 0.14 -2.86 9.48
CA ILE A 28 -1.29 -3.19 9.50
C ILE A 28 -2.15 -2.00 9.07
N GLU A 29 -1.73 -0.78 9.37
CA GLU A 29 -2.49 0.42 9.00
C GLU A 29 -2.62 0.58 7.49
N ALA A 30 -1.73 -0.05 6.71
CA ALA A 30 -1.79 -0.01 5.26
C ALA A 30 -3.07 -0.65 4.70
N THR A 31 -3.72 -1.53 5.45
CA THR A 31 -4.98 -2.16 5.01
C THR A 31 -6.05 -1.12 4.72
N LYS A 32 -5.98 0.03 5.36
CA LYS A 32 -6.94 1.12 5.14
C LYS A 32 -6.90 1.67 3.71
N LEU A 33 -5.80 1.51 3.01
CA LEU A 33 -5.70 1.95 1.61
C LEU A 33 -6.49 1.05 0.66
N PHE A 34 -7.00 -0.07 1.15
CA PHE A 34 -7.77 -1.02 0.34
C PHE A 34 -9.26 -1.04 0.73
N ASP A 35 -9.75 0.02 1.35
CA ASP A 35 -11.14 0.08 1.83
C ASP A 35 -12.12 0.73 0.84
N GLY A 36 -11.71 0.93 -0.40
CA GLY A 36 -12.54 1.55 -1.43
C GLY A 36 -12.31 3.04 -1.62
N ARG A 37 -11.42 3.65 -0.83
CA ARG A 37 -11.06 5.06 -1.02
C ARG A 37 -10.30 5.27 -2.33
N PRO A 38 -10.26 6.52 -2.86
CA PRO A 38 -9.46 6.80 -4.06
C PRO A 38 -7.98 6.51 -3.82
N VAL A 39 -7.42 5.68 -4.68
CA VAL A 39 -6.00 5.34 -4.66
C VAL A 39 -5.55 5.13 -6.10
N PHE A 40 -4.24 5.23 -6.36
CA PHE A 40 -3.70 4.72 -7.61
C PHE A 40 -2.61 3.70 -7.29
N THR A 41 -2.43 2.76 -8.22
CA THR A 41 -1.48 1.67 -8.06
C THR A 41 -0.58 1.60 -9.29
N TYR A 42 0.70 1.38 -9.07
CA TYR A 42 1.64 1.19 -10.16
C TYR A 42 2.55 -0.01 -9.87
N PRO A 43 3.04 -0.70 -10.93
CA PRO A 43 3.92 -1.84 -10.75
C PRO A 43 5.32 -1.37 -10.33
N SER A 44 5.93 -2.16 -9.45
CA SER A 44 7.28 -1.90 -8.97
C SER A 44 8.00 -3.23 -8.73
N PRO A 45 8.29 -3.98 -9.80
CA PRO A 45 8.87 -5.32 -9.66
C PRO A 45 10.25 -5.26 -9.04
N ARG A 46 10.57 -6.28 -8.25
CA ARG A 46 11.88 -6.43 -7.62
C ARG A 46 12.33 -7.88 -7.64
N HIS A 47 13.57 -8.10 -8.08
CA HIS A 47 14.18 -9.44 -8.06
C HIS A 47 13.31 -10.51 -8.69
N GLY A 48 12.66 -10.19 -9.81
CA GLY A 48 11.79 -11.14 -10.51
C GLY A 48 10.41 -11.34 -9.87
N GLU A 49 10.13 -10.68 -8.77
CA GLU A 49 8.82 -10.74 -8.13
C GLU A 49 7.98 -9.52 -8.55
N GLU A 50 6.73 -9.79 -8.93
CA GLU A 50 5.78 -8.70 -9.20
C GLU A 50 5.38 -8.05 -7.89
N ARG A 51 5.60 -6.75 -7.81
CA ARG A 51 5.20 -5.93 -6.69
C ARG A 51 4.46 -4.71 -7.19
N PHE A 52 3.60 -4.20 -6.34
CA PHE A 52 2.80 -3.02 -6.64
C PHE A 52 2.94 -2.01 -5.53
N VAL A 53 2.77 -0.75 -5.88
CA VAL A 53 2.72 0.34 -4.91
C VAL A 53 1.36 0.99 -5.05
N THR A 54 0.62 1.05 -3.95
CA THR A 54 -0.66 1.74 -3.88
C THR A 54 -0.50 3.01 -3.05
N VAL A 55 -0.89 4.13 -3.64
CA VAL A 55 -0.76 5.46 -3.03
C VAL A 55 -2.13 6.02 -2.73
N GLY A 56 -2.30 6.50 -1.52
CA GLY A 56 -3.56 7.08 -1.09
C GLY A 56 -3.41 8.04 0.09
N LEU A 57 -4.53 8.64 0.45
CA LEU A 57 -4.60 9.64 1.50
C LEU A 57 -5.19 9.02 2.77
N LEU A 58 -4.45 9.11 3.86
CA LEU A 58 -4.90 8.72 5.20
C LEU A 58 -4.67 9.88 6.15
N THR A 59 -5.72 10.32 6.83
CA THR A 59 -5.61 11.37 7.83
C THR A 59 -4.87 12.60 7.30
N ASN A 60 -5.26 13.06 6.10
CA ASN A 60 -4.68 14.24 5.43
C ASN A 60 -3.20 14.11 5.06
N ARG A 61 -2.67 12.90 4.97
CA ARG A 61 -1.29 12.66 4.54
C ARG A 61 -1.24 11.57 3.49
N PHE A 62 -0.26 11.66 2.61
CA PHE A 62 -0.09 10.69 1.54
C PHE A 62 0.83 9.56 1.98
N PHE A 63 0.35 8.34 1.78
CA PHE A 63 1.08 7.13 2.11
C PHE A 63 1.15 6.20 0.91
N ALA A 64 2.11 5.32 0.95
CA ALA A 64 2.31 4.31 -0.07
C ALA A 64 2.52 2.95 0.59
N VAL A 65 1.85 1.95 0.09
CA VAL A 65 2.03 0.56 0.53
C VAL A 65 2.58 -0.26 -0.63
N VAL A 66 3.64 -1.01 -0.36
CA VAL A 66 4.21 -1.97 -1.30
C VAL A 66 3.62 -3.33 -0.97
N TRP A 67 3.11 -4.03 -1.98
CA TRP A 67 2.45 -5.30 -1.79
C TRP A 67 2.65 -6.21 -2.99
N THR A 68 2.34 -7.48 -2.82
CA THR A 68 2.35 -8.46 -3.90
C THR A 68 1.10 -9.33 -3.81
N GLU A 69 0.68 -9.91 -4.94
CA GLU A 69 -0.49 -10.76 -4.98
C GLU A 69 -0.19 -12.17 -4.50
N ARG A 70 -1.16 -12.75 -3.82
CA ARG A 70 -1.23 -14.17 -3.49
C ARG A 70 -2.61 -14.68 -3.92
N VAL A 71 -2.80 -16.00 -3.95
CA VAL A 71 -3.99 -16.61 -4.55
C VAL A 71 -5.30 -16.02 -4.03
N GLU A 72 -5.45 -15.78 -2.77
CA GLU A 72 -6.68 -15.24 -2.19
C GLU A 72 -6.47 -14.06 -1.28
N ALA A 73 -5.28 -13.43 -1.40
CA ALA A 73 -4.91 -12.35 -0.51
C ALA A 73 -3.88 -11.45 -1.16
N ILE A 74 -3.64 -10.30 -0.54
CA ILE A 74 -2.48 -9.50 -0.85
C ILE A 74 -1.49 -9.61 0.30
N ARG A 75 -0.22 -9.62 -0.02
CA ARG A 75 0.84 -9.64 0.99
C ARG A 75 1.45 -8.27 1.12
N LEU A 76 1.33 -7.68 2.30
CA LEU A 76 1.89 -6.38 2.61
C LEU A 76 3.39 -6.50 2.85
N ILE A 77 4.17 -5.67 2.19
CA ILE A 77 5.63 -5.72 2.25
C ILE A 77 6.19 -4.52 3.01
N SER A 78 5.70 -3.33 2.71
CA SER A 78 6.22 -2.10 3.31
C SER A 78 5.14 -1.01 3.30
N PHE A 79 5.12 -0.19 4.32
CA PHE A 79 4.21 0.95 4.43
C PHE A 79 5.02 2.18 4.81
N ARG A 80 4.95 3.21 3.99
CA ARG A 80 5.77 4.41 4.13
C ARG A 80 5.02 5.66 3.73
N ARG A 81 5.58 6.80 4.02
CA ARG A 81 5.07 8.06 3.47
C ARG A 81 5.27 8.05 1.96
N ALA A 82 4.34 8.63 1.25
CA ALA A 82 4.47 8.76 -0.20
C ALA A 82 5.66 9.68 -0.54
N ARG A 83 6.30 9.39 -1.66
CA ARG A 83 7.34 10.25 -2.22
C ARG A 83 6.70 11.42 -2.94
N ASP A 84 7.46 12.50 -3.14
CA ASP A 84 6.93 13.69 -3.79
C ASP A 84 6.31 13.41 -5.16
N ALA A 85 6.96 12.55 -5.95
CA ALA A 85 6.44 12.19 -7.27
C ALA A 85 5.11 11.43 -7.17
N GLU A 86 4.97 10.57 -6.16
CA GLU A 86 3.74 9.83 -5.92
C GLU A 86 2.61 10.76 -5.51
N GLU A 87 2.89 11.68 -4.62
CA GLU A 87 1.92 12.67 -4.18
C GLU A 87 1.47 13.55 -5.34
N ARG A 88 2.40 14.05 -6.15
CA ARG A 88 2.07 14.85 -7.33
C ARG A 88 1.19 14.10 -8.29
N LYS A 89 1.48 12.83 -8.53
CA LYS A 89 0.67 12.01 -9.43
C LYS A 89 -0.74 11.80 -8.87
N TYR A 90 -0.85 11.56 -7.58
CA TYR A 90 -2.16 11.43 -6.93
C TYR A 90 -3.00 12.71 -7.15
N ARG A 91 -2.38 13.87 -6.92
CA ARG A 91 -3.07 15.16 -7.09
C ARG A 91 -3.47 15.41 -8.54
N THR A 92 -2.66 14.95 -9.50
CA THR A 92 -3.00 15.05 -10.92
C THR A 92 -4.22 14.20 -11.27
N ILE A 93 -4.33 13.01 -10.69
CA ILE A 93 -5.43 12.09 -10.97
C ILE A 93 -6.72 12.50 -10.26
N PHE A 94 -6.64 12.88 -9.00
CA PHE A 94 -7.81 13.08 -8.16
C PHE A 94 -8.10 14.54 -7.77
N GLY A 95 -7.24 15.42 -8.16
CA GLY A 95 -7.38 16.82 -7.77
C GLY A 95 -6.77 17.12 -6.37
#